data_59d3ccb98ad39d4b8cca4894bee9de0e
#
_entry.id   59d3ccb98ad39d4b8cca4894bee9de0e
#
_cell.length_a   1.000
_cell.length_b   1.000
_cell.length_c   1.000
_cell.angle_alpha   90.00
_cell.angle_beta   90.00
_cell.angle_gamma   90.00
#
_symmetry.space_group_name_H-M   'P 1'
#
loop_
_entity.id
_entity.type
_entity.pdbx_description
1 polymer ?
#
loop_
_entity_poly.entity_id
_entity_poly.type
_entity_poly.pdbx_seq_one_letter_code
_entity_poly.pdbx_strand_id
1 'polypeptide(L)'
;MSDRSLRVEAVVLRHSDWGEADRLLSLYSREAGKLRAVAKGARKLRSRKAGHLEPFTRVALLLARGRDMWIVTQADTQDAYLPLRESLTLTGYAAYVLELLDRFTYEEGQNAGLYQLLIDSLERLVVVTDTFVVVRYYELHLLDLLGFRPSLTACVNCGRPIQPQDQFFNAQMGGVLCPDCGARIPGSRPVSMAALKYLRHFQRSSFAQALRAQIPDATRAEMEALLSYYITFLLERGLNAPAFIRKVSQD
;
A
#
# COMPACT_ATOMS: atom_id res chain seq x y z
N MET A 1 3.04 9.43 -33.34
CA MET A 1 1.66 9.98 -33.28
C MET A 1 1.27 10.00 -31.82
N SER A 2 1.10 11.18 -31.21
CA SER A 2 0.70 11.29 -29.80
C SER A 2 -0.76 10.82 -29.68
N ASP A 3 -0.98 9.72 -28.97
CA ASP A 3 -2.33 9.20 -28.74
C ASP A 3 -3.15 10.26 -27.98
N ARG A 4 -4.19 10.79 -28.64
CA ARG A 4 -5.07 11.82 -28.07
C ARG A 4 -5.99 11.27 -26.98
N SER A 5 -6.07 9.95 -26.83
CA SER A 5 -6.88 9.26 -25.85
C SER A 5 -6.16 8.03 -25.31
N LEU A 6 -6.43 7.67 -24.06
CA LEU A 6 -5.89 6.52 -23.37
C LEU A 6 -7.02 5.76 -22.69
N ARG A 7 -7.15 4.47 -22.96
CA ARG A 7 -8.06 3.58 -22.23
C ARG A 7 -7.28 2.85 -21.16
N VAL A 8 -7.75 2.90 -19.92
CA VAL A 8 -7.08 2.26 -18.78
C VAL A 8 -8.07 1.58 -17.87
N GLU A 9 -7.61 0.53 -17.20
CA GLU A 9 -8.23 -0.04 -16.01
C GLU A 9 -7.46 0.46 -14.79
N ALA A 10 -8.12 1.13 -13.86
CA ALA A 10 -7.47 1.80 -12.74
C ALA A 10 -8.24 1.61 -11.44
N VAL A 11 -7.54 1.79 -10.32
CA VAL A 11 -8.15 2.00 -9.00
C VAL A 11 -8.07 3.48 -8.66
N VAL A 12 -9.16 4.04 -8.17
CA VAL A 12 -9.18 5.41 -7.64
C VAL A 12 -8.51 5.41 -6.27
N LEU A 13 -7.30 5.98 -6.18
CA LEU A 13 -6.56 6.06 -4.92
C LEU A 13 -7.13 7.14 -4.00
N ARG A 14 -7.38 8.30 -4.56
CA ARG A 14 -8.01 9.44 -3.87
C ARG A 14 -8.58 10.42 -4.86
N HIS A 15 -9.47 11.27 -4.38
CA HIS A 15 -9.91 12.45 -5.11
C HIS A 15 -9.89 13.70 -4.21
N SER A 16 -9.88 14.85 -4.83
CA SER A 16 -10.06 16.15 -4.19
C SER A 16 -10.92 17.05 -5.07
N ASP A 17 -11.55 18.03 -4.46
CA ASP A 17 -12.32 19.02 -5.18
C ASP A 17 -11.40 19.90 -6.03
N TRP A 18 -11.83 20.18 -7.26
CA TRP A 18 -11.09 20.99 -8.23
C TRP A 18 -12.03 22.00 -8.88
N GLY A 19 -11.76 23.30 -8.70
CA GLY A 19 -12.68 24.34 -9.15
C GLY A 19 -14.09 24.18 -8.56
N GLU A 20 -15.11 24.66 -9.29
CA GLU A 20 -16.49 24.69 -8.77
C GLU A 20 -17.19 23.30 -8.81
N ALA A 21 -16.94 22.50 -9.84
CA ALA A 21 -17.73 21.30 -10.10
C ALA A 21 -16.90 20.08 -10.50
N ASP A 22 -15.58 20.19 -10.54
CA ASP A 22 -14.68 19.14 -11.02
C ASP A 22 -14.07 18.37 -9.83
N ARG A 23 -13.50 17.22 -10.11
CA ARG A 23 -12.65 16.45 -9.18
C ARG A 23 -11.29 16.20 -9.79
N LEU A 24 -10.25 16.38 -9.01
CA LEU A 24 -8.90 15.91 -9.31
C LEU A 24 -8.74 14.51 -8.73
N LEU A 25 -8.34 13.56 -9.56
CA LEU A 25 -8.18 12.16 -9.20
C LEU A 25 -6.70 11.78 -9.18
N SER A 26 -6.27 11.01 -8.18
CA SER A 26 -5.08 10.18 -8.20
C SER A 26 -5.52 8.74 -8.49
N LEU A 27 -4.96 8.16 -9.53
CA LEU A 27 -5.32 6.84 -10.05
C LEU A 27 -4.08 5.96 -10.11
N TYR A 28 -4.24 4.66 -9.89
CA TYR A 28 -3.22 3.70 -10.23
C TYR A 28 -3.76 2.75 -11.28
N SER A 29 -3.18 2.79 -12.47
CA SER A 29 -3.68 2.06 -13.63
C SER A 29 -2.79 0.87 -14.00
N ARG A 30 -3.40 -0.12 -14.61
CA ARG A 30 -2.74 -1.31 -15.14
C ARG A 30 -1.79 -0.97 -16.28
N GLU A 31 -2.21 -0.05 -17.18
CA GLU A 31 -1.53 0.24 -18.45
C GLU A 31 -0.46 1.32 -18.32
N ALA A 32 -0.60 2.24 -17.35
CA ALA A 32 0.27 3.42 -17.28
C ALA A 32 0.77 3.74 -15.86
N GLY A 33 0.51 2.86 -14.87
CA GLY A 33 0.90 3.10 -13.48
C GLY A 33 0.11 4.25 -12.86
N LYS A 34 0.78 5.10 -12.07
CA LYS A 34 0.13 6.23 -11.41
C LYS A 34 -0.17 7.35 -12.40
N LEU A 35 -1.40 7.86 -12.34
CA LEU A 35 -1.91 8.92 -13.20
C LEU A 35 -2.65 9.97 -12.38
N ARG A 36 -2.63 11.23 -12.86
CA ARG A 36 -3.57 12.26 -12.41
C ARG A 36 -4.53 12.64 -13.54
N ALA A 37 -5.80 12.74 -13.19
CA ALA A 37 -6.84 13.10 -14.14
C ALA A 37 -7.88 14.04 -13.53
N VAL A 38 -8.44 14.93 -14.35
CA VAL A 38 -9.57 15.78 -13.97
C VAL A 38 -10.86 15.16 -14.47
N ALA A 39 -11.82 14.97 -13.58
CA ALA A 39 -13.18 14.56 -13.92
C ALA A 39 -14.08 15.80 -13.96
N LYS A 40 -14.25 16.38 -15.14
CA LYS A 40 -15.06 17.58 -15.34
C LYS A 40 -16.53 17.34 -14.99
N GLY A 41 -17.10 18.24 -14.20
CA GLY A 41 -18.50 18.20 -13.77
C GLY A 41 -18.83 17.05 -12.84
N ALA A 42 -17.84 16.36 -12.25
CA ALA A 42 -18.07 15.19 -11.40
C ALA A 42 -18.88 15.51 -10.13
N ARG A 43 -18.83 16.75 -9.64
CA ARG A 43 -19.58 17.21 -8.45
C ARG A 43 -20.99 17.72 -8.76
N LYS A 44 -21.39 17.81 -10.02
CA LYS A 44 -22.75 18.20 -10.38
C LYS A 44 -23.74 17.10 -9.98
N LEU A 45 -24.91 17.48 -9.46
CA LEU A 45 -25.96 16.52 -9.02
C LEU A 45 -26.37 15.50 -10.09
N ARG A 46 -26.33 15.88 -11.37
CA ARG A 46 -26.64 14.99 -12.50
C ARG A 46 -25.43 14.32 -13.12
N SER A 47 -24.29 14.29 -12.43
CA SER A 47 -23.08 13.68 -12.96
C SER A 47 -23.22 12.16 -13.03
N ARG A 48 -23.11 11.61 -14.23
CA ARG A 48 -23.07 10.15 -14.42
C ARG A 48 -21.74 9.52 -13.99
N LYS A 49 -20.71 10.33 -13.80
CA LYS A 49 -19.35 9.87 -13.44
C LYS A 49 -19.11 9.82 -11.94
N ALA A 50 -19.86 10.56 -11.14
CA ALA A 50 -19.59 10.79 -9.72
C ALA A 50 -19.42 9.46 -8.93
N GLY A 51 -20.37 8.56 -9.04
CA GLY A 51 -20.37 7.28 -8.31
C GLY A 51 -19.28 6.30 -8.74
N HIS A 52 -18.77 6.44 -9.97
CA HIS A 52 -17.69 5.59 -10.49
C HIS A 52 -16.29 6.03 -10.02
N LEU A 53 -16.16 7.23 -9.44
CA LEU A 53 -14.88 7.86 -9.15
C LEU A 53 -14.61 8.03 -7.65
N GLU A 54 -15.28 7.25 -6.83
CA GLU A 54 -15.03 7.18 -5.39
C GLU A 54 -13.75 6.37 -5.09
N PRO A 55 -12.99 6.70 -4.03
CA PRO A 55 -11.82 5.92 -3.62
C PRO A 55 -12.17 4.43 -3.47
N PHE A 56 -11.19 3.55 -3.66
CA PHE A 56 -11.27 2.09 -3.70
C PHE A 56 -11.93 1.51 -4.97
N THR A 57 -12.68 2.29 -5.74
CA THR A 57 -13.36 1.77 -6.95
C THR A 57 -12.34 1.38 -8.01
N ARG A 58 -12.45 0.13 -8.48
CA ARG A 58 -11.82 -0.34 -9.72
C ARG A 58 -12.69 0.08 -10.88
N VAL A 59 -12.13 0.81 -11.84
CA VAL A 59 -12.88 1.51 -12.88
C VAL A 59 -12.18 1.41 -14.23
N ALA A 60 -12.93 1.15 -15.29
CA ALA A 60 -12.46 1.34 -16.67
C ALA A 60 -12.68 2.79 -17.08
N LEU A 61 -11.62 3.43 -17.54
CA LEU A 61 -11.61 4.85 -17.90
C LEU A 61 -11.23 5.05 -19.37
N LEU A 62 -11.92 6.01 -20.01
CA LEU A 62 -11.41 6.65 -21.22
C LEU A 62 -10.93 8.04 -20.85
N LEU A 63 -9.65 8.28 -21.10
CA LEU A 63 -8.97 9.52 -20.79
C LEU A 63 -8.64 10.25 -22.08
N ALA A 64 -8.92 11.54 -22.17
CA ALA A 64 -8.46 12.42 -23.24
C ALA A 64 -7.25 13.23 -22.77
N ARG A 65 -6.29 13.49 -23.64
CA ARG A 65 -5.14 14.33 -23.33
C ARG A 65 -5.57 15.77 -23.13
N GLY A 66 -5.40 16.30 -21.92
CA GLY A 66 -5.51 17.72 -21.63
C GLY A 66 -4.18 18.44 -21.83
N ARG A 67 -4.13 19.72 -21.42
CA ARG A 67 -2.91 20.53 -21.51
C ARG A 67 -1.84 19.99 -20.53
N ASP A 68 -2.18 19.85 -19.27
CA ASP A 68 -1.26 19.51 -18.19
C ASP A 68 -1.61 18.16 -17.52
N MET A 69 -2.85 17.69 -17.68
CA MET A 69 -3.37 16.47 -17.06
C MET A 69 -4.35 15.74 -17.99
N TRP A 70 -4.58 14.48 -17.70
CA TRP A 70 -5.63 13.70 -18.33
C TRP A 70 -7.02 14.20 -17.95
N ILE A 71 -8.00 14.05 -18.85
CA ILE A 71 -9.41 14.40 -18.62
C ILE A 71 -10.24 13.13 -18.75
N VAL A 72 -10.99 12.78 -17.70
CA VAL A 72 -11.92 11.64 -17.72
C VAL A 72 -13.10 11.95 -18.62
N THR A 73 -13.21 11.24 -19.74
CA THR A 73 -14.34 11.35 -20.68
C THR A 73 -15.41 10.30 -20.38
N GLN A 74 -15.01 9.05 -20.05
CA GLN A 74 -15.90 7.95 -19.65
C GLN A 74 -15.34 7.26 -18.42
N ALA A 75 -16.25 6.73 -17.59
CA ALA A 75 -15.93 5.97 -16.40
C ALA A 75 -17.01 4.89 -16.18
N ASP A 76 -16.57 3.63 -16.10
CA ASP A 76 -17.42 2.47 -15.89
C ASP A 76 -16.86 1.60 -14.77
N THR A 77 -17.60 1.48 -13.65
CA THR A 77 -17.17 0.67 -12.50
C THR A 77 -17.02 -0.79 -12.89
N GLN A 78 -15.86 -1.37 -12.59
CA GLN A 78 -15.59 -2.80 -12.69
C GLN A 78 -15.85 -3.50 -11.36
N ASP A 79 -15.39 -2.90 -10.26
CA ASP A 79 -15.70 -3.32 -8.90
C ASP A 79 -15.73 -2.10 -7.96
N ALA A 80 -16.76 -2.01 -7.15
CA ALA A 80 -16.90 -0.95 -6.15
C ALA A 80 -16.41 -1.38 -4.77
N TYR A 81 -16.04 -2.65 -4.59
CA TYR A 81 -15.63 -3.26 -3.31
C TYR A 81 -16.56 -2.84 -2.15
N LEU A 82 -17.86 -2.98 -2.34
CA LEU A 82 -18.88 -2.48 -1.40
C LEU A 82 -18.65 -2.90 0.05
N PRO A 83 -18.25 -4.15 0.37
CA PRO A 83 -17.98 -4.55 1.76
C PRO A 83 -16.92 -3.71 2.45
N LEU A 84 -15.95 -3.15 1.71
CA LEU A 84 -14.93 -2.26 2.28
C LEU A 84 -15.53 -0.93 2.77
N ARG A 85 -16.71 -0.53 2.25
CA ARG A 85 -17.39 0.72 2.58
C ARG A 85 -18.38 0.57 3.73
N GLU A 86 -18.82 -0.67 4.00
CA GLU A 86 -19.81 -1.00 5.03
C GLU A 86 -19.18 -1.14 6.43
N SER A 87 -17.84 -1.25 6.51
CA SER A 87 -17.09 -1.38 7.75
C SER A 87 -16.04 -0.29 7.87
N LEU A 88 -16.09 0.51 8.93
CA LEU A 88 -15.09 1.55 9.20
C LEU A 88 -13.69 0.98 9.32
N THR A 89 -13.55 -0.20 9.93
CA THR A 89 -12.27 -0.91 10.05
C THR A 89 -11.73 -1.30 8.68
N LEU A 90 -12.55 -1.93 7.82
CA LEU A 90 -12.12 -2.31 6.47
C LEU A 90 -11.82 -1.09 5.60
N THR A 91 -12.64 -0.03 5.72
CA THR A 91 -12.36 1.28 5.08
C THR A 91 -10.98 1.80 5.47
N GLY A 92 -10.63 1.72 6.77
CA GLY A 92 -9.33 2.15 7.27
C GLY A 92 -8.17 1.35 6.66
N TYR A 93 -8.28 0.02 6.59
CA TYR A 93 -7.25 -0.82 5.98
C TYR A 93 -7.14 -0.60 4.47
N ALA A 94 -8.26 -0.47 3.76
CA ALA A 94 -8.25 -0.15 2.34
C ALA A 94 -7.61 1.22 2.08
N ALA A 95 -7.96 2.24 2.88
CA ALA A 95 -7.34 3.56 2.80
C ALA A 95 -5.83 3.50 3.04
N TYR A 96 -5.37 2.68 3.98
CA TYR A 96 -3.96 2.46 4.25
C TYR A 96 -3.23 1.85 3.04
N VAL A 97 -3.80 0.79 2.44
CA VAL A 97 -3.25 0.16 1.23
C VAL A 97 -3.10 1.16 0.10
N LEU A 98 -4.14 1.97 -0.15
CA LEU A 98 -4.11 3.00 -1.19
C LEU A 98 -3.12 4.12 -0.87
N GLU A 99 -3.08 4.59 0.39
CA GLU A 99 -2.17 5.66 0.83
C GLU A 99 -0.72 5.25 0.63
N LEU A 100 -0.35 4.02 0.99
CA LEU A 100 1.00 3.51 0.79
C LEU A 100 1.38 3.55 -0.70
N LEU A 101 0.53 3.00 -1.57
CA LEU A 101 0.81 3.00 -3.00
C LEU A 101 0.91 4.42 -3.56
N ASP A 102 -0.03 5.32 -3.20
CA ASP A 102 -0.03 6.71 -3.67
C ASP A 102 1.25 7.45 -3.24
N ARG A 103 1.78 7.18 -2.05
CA ARG A 103 2.95 7.86 -1.51
C ARG A 103 4.27 7.31 -2.00
N PHE A 104 4.34 6.00 -2.26
CA PHE A 104 5.56 5.35 -2.77
C PHE A 104 5.71 5.43 -4.28
N THR A 105 4.67 5.81 -5.02
CA THR A 105 4.71 5.84 -6.48
C THR A 105 4.66 7.26 -7.04
N TYR A 106 5.30 7.45 -8.19
CA TYR A 106 5.28 8.69 -8.96
C TYR A 106 4.56 8.46 -10.29
N GLU A 107 4.27 9.52 -11.02
CA GLU A 107 3.63 9.46 -12.35
C GLU A 107 4.63 8.96 -13.41
N GLU A 108 5.33 7.88 -13.13
CA GLU A 108 6.37 7.32 -13.97
C GLU A 108 6.16 5.81 -14.18
N GLY A 109 5.77 5.48 -15.40
CA GLY A 109 5.84 4.12 -15.91
C GLY A 109 4.84 3.12 -15.35
N GLN A 110 4.60 2.12 -16.16
CA GLN A 110 3.77 0.98 -15.85
C GLN A 110 4.51 0.03 -14.88
N ASN A 111 3.81 -0.46 -13.86
CA ASN A 111 4.26 -1.59 -13.06
C ASN A 111 3.07 -2.54 -12.80
N ALA A 112 3.00 -3.59 -13.61
CA ALA A 112 1.92 -4.58 -13.52
C ALA A 112 1.91 -5.32 -12.19
N GLY A 113 3.07 -5.54 -11.56
CA GLY A 113 3.19 -6.20 -10.26
C GLY A 113 2.55 -5.37 -9.14
N LEU A 114 2.77 -4.06 -9.12
CA LEU A 114 2.14 -3.16 -8.15
C LEU A 114 0.62 -3.08 -8.37
N TYR A 115 0.17 -3.03 -9.63
CA TYR A 115 -1.26 -3.04 -9.91
C TYR A 115 -1.93 -4.34 -9.43
N GLN A 116 -1.33 -5.49 -9.74
CA GLN A 116 -1.86 -6.77 -9.30
C GLN A 116 -1.85 -6.91 -7.78
N LEU A 117 -0.77 -6.49 -7.11
CA LEU A 117 -0.69 -6.50 -5.66
C LEU A 117 -1.78 -5.63 -5.02
N LEU A 118 -2.09 -4.47 -5.61
CA LEU A 118 -3.18 -3.60 -5.16
C LEU A 118 -4.53 -4.30 -5.26
N ILE A 119 -4.87 -4.85 -6.45
CA ILE A 119 -6.15 -5.55 -6.70
C ILE A 119 -6.29 -6.73 -5.74
N ASP A 120 -5.29 -7.61 -5.68
CA ASP A 120 -5.29 -8.77 -4.78
C ASP A 120 -5.51 -8.36 -3.32
N SER A 121 -4.92 -7.25 -2.89
CA SER A 121 -5.04 -6.80 -1.50
C SER A 121 -6.43 -6.27 -1.18
N LEU A 122 -7.06 -5.52 -2.09
CA LEU A 122 -8.44 -5.07 -1.93
C LEU A 122 -9.41 -6.26 -1.92
N GLU A 123 -9.25 -7.22 -2.83
CA GLU A 123 -10.06 -8.45 -2.87
C GLU A 123 -9.89 -9.28 -1.59
N ARG A 124 -8.67 -9.42 -1.09
CA ARG A 124 -8.38 -10.12 0.18
C ARG A 124 -9.01 -9.44 1.38
N LEU A 125 -8.99 -8.11 1.45
CA LEU A 125 -9.66 -7.35 2.52
C LEU A 125 -11.18 -7.58 2.55
N VAL A 126 -11.80 -7.90 1.42
CA VAL A 126 -13.24 -8.24 1.35
C VAL A 126 -13.53 -9.61 1.94
N VAL A 127 -12.65 -10.61 1.73
CA VAL A 127 -12.97 -12.02 1.99
C VAL A 127 -12.22 -12.62 3.19
N VAL A 128 -11.11 -12.02 3.62
CA VAL A 128 -10.24 -12.56 4.69
C VAL A 128 -10.50 -11.83 5.99
N THR A 129 -10.86 -12.59 7.03
CA THR A 129 -11.11 -12.03 8.38
C THR A 129 -9.84 -11.53 9.06
N ASP A 130 -8.69 -12.18 8.81
CA ASP A 130 -7.40 -11.76 9.36
C ASP A 130 -6.76 -10.63 8.54
N THR A 131 -7.26 -9.42 8.74
CA THR A 131 -6.77 -8.20 8.06
C THR A 131 -5.31 -7.90 8.37
N PHE A 132 -4.79 -8.32 9.52
CA PHE A 132 -3.38 -8.18 9.86
C PHE A 132 -2.49 -8.88 8.83
N VAL A 133 -2.81 -10.14 8.50
CA VAL A 133 -2.04 -10.90 7.51
C VAL A 133 -2.10 -10.24 6.14
N VAL A 134 -3.28 -9.77 5.72
CA VAL A 134 -3.43 -9.07 4.43
C VAL A 134 -2.53 -7.84 4.36
N VAL A 135 -2.56 -7.00 5.38
CA VAL A 135 -1.82 -5.73 5.40
C VAL A 135 -0.31 -5.96 5.52
N ARG A 136 0.15 -6.84 6.43
CA ARG A 136 1.60 -7.15 6.57
C ARG A 136 2.17 -7.80 5.31
N TYR A 137 1.40 -8.67 4.66
CA TYR A 137 1.79 -9.27 3.37
C TYR A 137 1.90 -8.19 2.28
N TYR A 138 0.91 -7.31 2.18
CA TYR A 138 0.92 -6.18 1.24
C TYR A 138 2.15 -5.31 1.42
N GLU A 139 2.45 -4.87 2.64
CA GLU A 139 3.59 -4.00 2.94
C GLU A 139 4.92 -4.59 2.50
N LEU A 140 5.17 -5.85 2.84
CA LEU A 140 6.43 -6.52 2.50
C LEU A 140 6.61 -6.68 0.99
N HIS A 141 5.53 -7.03 0.27
CA HIS A 141 5.57 -7.20 -1.18
C HIS A 141 5.58 -5.86 -1.93
N LEU A 142 4.94 -4.83 -1.39
CA LEU A 142 5.05 -3.46 -1.89
C LEU A 142 6.51 -2.98 -1.82
N LEU A 143 7.14 -3.13 -0.65
CA LEU A 143 8.54 -2.76 -0.45
C LEU A 143 9.48 -3.55 -1.37
N ASP A 144 9.20 -4.83 -1.60
CA ASP A 144 9.98 -5.68 -2.52
C ASP A 144 9.88 -5.17 -3.97
N LEU A 145 8.67 -4.94 -4.47
CA LEU A 145 8.41 -4.43 -5.82
C LEU A 145 8.98 -3.03 -6.07
N LEU A 146 9.14 -2.24 -5.02
CA LEU A 146 9.72 -0.89 -5.08
C LEU A 146 11.23 -0.86 -4.85
N GLY A 147 11.87 -2.02 -4.58
CA GLY A 147 13.31 -2.10 -4.32
C GLY A 147 13.74 -1.75 -2.89
N PHE A 148 12.79 -1.59 -1.98
CA PHE A 148 13.04 -1.32 -0.55
C PHE A 148 12.88 -2.56 0.35
N ARG A 149 13.02 -3.75 -0.23
CA ARG A 149 12.92 -5.00 0.52
C ARG A 149 13.85 -5.02 1.71
N PRO A 150 13.36 -5.15 2.96
CA PRO A 150 14.24 -5.22 4.11
C PRO A 150 15.08 -6.50 4.08
N SER A 151 16.40 -6.35 4.33
CA SER A 151 17.31 -7.48 4.47
C SER A 151 17.13 -8.13 5.85
N LEU A 152 16.65 -9.39 5.88
CA LEU A 152 16.33 -10.08 7.12
C LEU A 152 17.19 -11.32 7.40
N THR A 153 18.12 -11.67 6.51
CA THR A 153 18.85 -12.96 6.57
C THR A 153 20.33 -12.83 6.92
N ALA A 154 20.90 -11.66 6.68
CA ALA A 154 22.28 -11.35 7.01
C ALA A 154 22.36 -9.97 7.68
N CYS A 155 23.36 -9.78 8.54
CA CYS A 155 23.64 -8.49 9.15
C CYS A 155 24.03 -7.48 8.08
N VAL A 156 23.28 -6.38 7.94
CA VAL A 156 23.51 -5.37 6.90
C VAL A 156 24.82 -4.58 7.12
N ASN A 157 25.45 -4.69 8.29
CA ASN A 157 26.73 -4.05 8.58
C ASN A 157 27.93 -4.97 8.33
N CYS A 158 27.95 -6.18 8.91
CA CYS A 158 29.13 -7.07 8.85
C CYS A 158 28.96 -8.26 7.90
N GLY A 159 27.81 -8.43 7.26
CA GLY A 159 27.53 -9.51 6.31
C GLY A 159 27.32 -10.90 6.92
N ARG A 160 27.55 -11.08 8.23
CA ARG A 160 27.37 -12.39 8.88
C ARG A 160 25.91 -12.86 8.80
N PRO A 161 25.65 -14.15 8.53
CA PRO A 161 24.31 -14.71 8.61
C PRO A 161 23.70 -14.49 9.99
N ILE A 162 22.41 -14.13 10.01
CA ILE A 162 21.67 -13.91 11.26
C ILE A 162 21.42 -15.25 11.95
N GLN A 163 21.81 -15.34 13.22
CA GLN A 163 21.61 -16.51 14.07
C GLN A 163 20.20 -16.54 14.66
N PRO A 164 19.69 -17.69 15.15
CA PRO A 164 18.37 -17.85 15.74
C PRO A 164 18.33 -17.30 17.18
N GLN A 165 18.40 -16.00 17.32
CA GLN A 165 18.34 -15.23 18.56
C GLN A 165 17.75 -13.85 18.27
N ASP A 166 17.46 -13.07 19.31
CA ASP A 166 17.02 -11.68 19.15
C ASP A 166 18.12 -10.85 18.50
N GLN A 167 17.71 -9.90 17.67
CA GLN A 167 18.55 -9.10 16.81
C GLN A 167 18.19 -7.62 16.96
N PHE A 168 18.76 -6.79 16.08
CA PHE A 168 18.36 -5.41 15.91
C PHE A 168 17.93 -5.17 14.47
N PHE A 169 17.14 -4.14 14.26
CA PHE A 169 16.75 -3.63 12.95
C PHE A 169 17.10 -2.15 12.84
N ASN A 170 17.67 -1.77 11.71
CA ASN A 170 18.00 -0.37 11.42
C ASN A 170 17.34 0.05 10.10
N ALA A 171 16.45 1.05 10.16
CA ALA A 171 15.72 1.52 8.98
C ALA A 171 16.63 2.23 7.98
N GLN A 172 17.62 2.99 8.44
CA GLN A 172 18.57 3.69 7.58
C GLN A 172 19.42 2.71 6.76
N MET A 173 19.76 1.57 7.36
CA MET A 173 20.53 0.52 6.69
C MET A 173 19.64 -0.50 5.96
N GLY A 174 18.31 -0.39 6.11
CA GLY A 174 17.33 -1.21 5.42
C GLY A 174 17.32 -2.68 5.83
N GLY A 175 17.67 -3.02 7.09
CA GLY A 175 17.68 -4.43 7.48
C GLY A 175 18.14 -4.73 8.89
N VAL A 176 18.33 -6.04 9.14
CA VAL A 176 18.72 -6.58 10.45
C VAL A 176 20.22 -6.42 10.70
N LEU A 177 20.54 -6.24 11.96
CA LEU A 177 21.89 -6.19 12.52
C LEU A 177 22.05 -7.29 13.56
N CYS A 178 23.20 -7.98 13.58
CA CYS A 178 23.54 -8.88 14.67
C CYS A 178 23.73 -8.10 15.99
N PRO A 179 23.66 -8.75 17.16
CA PRO A 179 23.74 -8.07 18.47
C PRO A 179 24.96 -7.17 18.61
N ASP A 180 26.13 -7.64 18.14
CA ASP A 180 27.40 -6.89 18.22
C ASP A 180 27.33 -5.58 17.43
N CYS A 181 26.70 -5.60 16.24
CA CYS A 181 26.56 -4.40 15.40
C CYS A 181 25.44 -3.50 15.88
N GLY A 182 24.29 -4.10 16.21
CA GLY A 182 23.09 -3.37 16.60
C GLY A 182 23.26 -2.56 17.89
N ALA A 183 24.01 -3.10 18.86
CA ALA A 183 24.31 -2.40 20.10
C ALA A 183 25.18 -1.14 19.92
N ARG A 184 25.92 -1.04 18.79
CA ARG A 184 26.86 0.07 18.52
C ARG A 184 26.32 1.09 17.51
N ILE A 185 25.36 0.70 16.68
CA ILE A 185 24.86 1.54 15.60
C ILE A 185 23.65 2.34 16.08
N PRO A 186 23.71 3.68 16.09
CA PRO A 186 22.60 4.53 16.51
C PRO A 186 21.33 4.27 15.67
N GLY A 187 20.16 4.43 16.29
CA GLY A 187 18.87 4.22 15.62
C GLY A 187 18.47 2.76 15.41
N SER A 188 19.29 1.82 15.88
CA SER A 188 18.94 0.39 15.87
C SER A 188 17.86 0.09 16.91
N ARG A 189 16.85 -0.70 16.54
CA ARG A 189 15.77 -1.13 17.41
C ARG A 189 15.84 -2.64 17.64
N PRO A 190 15.63 -3.13 18.86
CA PRO A 190 15.53 -4.56 19.12
C PRO A 190 14.43 -5.19 18.27
N VAL A 191 14.65 -6.41 17.80
CA VAL A 191 13.67 -7.24 17.11
C VAL A 191 13.83 -8.69 17.55
N SER A 192 12.72 -9.30 17.95
CA SER A 192 12.73 -10.68 18.42
C SER A 192 12.98 -11.68 17.30
N MET A 193 13.56 -12.82 17.66
CA MET A 193 13.70 -13.97 16.74
C MET A 193 12.34 -14.40 16.18
N ALA A 194 11.28 -14.34 17.00
CA ALA A 194 9.92 -14.69 16.58
C ALA A 194 9.41 -13.76 15.47
N ALA A 195 9.49 -12.45 15.66
CA ALA A 195 9.07 -11.47 14.64
C ALA A 195 9.86 -11.64 13.33
N LEU A 196 11.19 -11.82 13.42
CA LEU A 196 12.02 -12.07 12.24
C LEU A 196 11.66 -13.35 11.49
N LYS A 197 11.30 -14.42 12.20
CA LYS A 197 10.85 -15.68 11.60
C LYS A 197 9.59 -15.45 10.74
N TYR A 198 8.58 -14.75 11.26
CA TYR A 198 7.35 -14.50 10.53
C TYR A 198 7.54 -13.48 9.40
N LEU A 199 8.31 -12.43 9.60
CA LEU A 199 8.65 -11.48 8.52
C LEU A 199 9.35 -12.17 7.35
N ARG A 200 10.32 -13.03 7.62
CA ARG A 200 11.00 -13.86 6.59
C ARG A 200 10.02 -14.80 5.90
N HIS A 201 9.12 -15.42 6.67
CA HIS A 201 8.09 -16.30 6.12
C HIS A 201 7.21 -15.50 5.14
N PHE A 202 6.69 -14.35 5.52
CA PHE A 202 5.86 -13.51 4.66
C PHE A 202 6.59 -13.02 3.40
N GLN A 203 7.88 -12.73 3.50
CA GLN A 203 8.67 -12.34 2.31
C GLN A 203 8.86 -13.45 1.27
N ARG A 204 8.77 -14.72 1.66
CA ARG A 204 9.13 -15.86 0.81
C ARG A 204 7.95 -16.72 0.41
N SER A 205 6.85 -16.60 1.12
CA SER A 205 5.69 -17.46 0.97
C SER A 205 4.65 -16.84 0.04
N SER A 206 3.81 -17.68 -0.54
CA SER A 206 2.56 -17.23 -1.14
C SER A 206 1.61 -16.70 -0.05
N PHE A 207 0.63 -15.89 -0.45
CA PHE A 207 -0.38 -15.38 0.48
C PHE A 207 -1.11 -16.51 1.22
N ALA A 208 -1.47 -17.59 0.51
CA ALA A 208 -2.13 -18.75 1.12
C ALA A 208 -1.28 -19.43 2.21
N GLN A 209 0.05 -19.43 2.07
CA GLN A 209 0.95 -19.93 3.11
C GLN A 209 1.07 -18.96 4.28
N ALA A 210 1.18 -17.66 4.01
CA ALA A 210 1.22 -16.63 5.04
C ALA A 210 -0.07 -16.62 5.90
N LEU A 211 -1.22 -16.82 5.27
CA LEU A 211 -2.53 -16.86 5.95
C LEU A 211 -2.66 -18.03 6.95
N ARG A 212 -1.94 -19.14 6.73
CA ARG A 212 -1.94 -20.29 7.64
C ARG A 212 -1.06 -20.12 8.88
N ALA A 213 -0.27 -19.06 8.93
CA ALA A 213 0.65 -18.82 10.02
C ALA A 213 -0.10 -18.43 11.30
N GLN A 214 0.09 -19.20 12.36
CA GLN A 214 -0.42 -18.86 13.69
C GLN A 214 0.57 -17.92 14.38
N ILE A 215 0.26 -16.64 14.40
CA ILE A 215 1.15 -15.60 14.92
C ILE A 215 0.62 -15.12 16.28
N PRO A 216 1.40 -15.26 17.38
CA PRO A 216 1.01 -14.73 18.68
C PRO A 216 0.80 -13.21 18.66
N ASP A 217 -0.14 -12.69 19.45
CA ASP A 217 -0.50 -11.26 19.45
C ASP A 217 0.68 -10.33 19.75
N ALA A 218 1.53 -10.70 20.70
CA ALA A 218 2.75 -9.95 21.00
C ALA A 218 3.67 -9.84 19.76
N THR A 219 3.78 -10.93 18.99
CA THR A 219 4.58 -10.97 17.76
C THR A 219 3.91 -10.15 16.63
N ARG A 220 2.58 -10.17 16.53
CA ARG A 220 1.82 -9.31 15.61
C ARG A 220 2.10 -7.83 15.87
N ALA A 221 2.00 -7.41 17.13
CA ALA A 221 2.27 -6.03 17.54
C ALA A 221 3.71 -5.60 17.20
N GLU A 222 4.68 -6.48 17.42
CA GLU A 222 6.08 -6.22 17.10
C GLU A 222 6.33 -6.11 15.59
N MET A 223 5.77 -7.02 14.77
CA MET A 223 5.86 -6.97 13.32
C MET A 223 5.26 -5.66 12.77
N GLU A 224 4.10 -5.27 13.29
CA GLU A 224 3.43 -4.02 12.92
C GLU A 224 4.30 -2.80 13.27
N ALA A 225 4.80 -2.75 14.50
CA ALA A 225 5.65 -1.64 14.96
C ALA A 225 6.92 -1.52 14.12
N LEU A 226 7.55 -2.65 13.75
CA LEU A 226 8.76 -2.68 12.95
C LEU A 226 8.51 -2.20 11.52
N LEU A 227 7.47 -2.72 10.86
CA LEU A 227 7.13 -2.33 9.48
C LEU A 227 6.67 -0.87 9.42
N SER A 228 5.85 -0.43 10.39
CA SER A 228 5.45 0.98 10.50
C SER A 228 6.66 1.90 10.68
N TYR A 229 7.62 1.52 11.52
CA TYR A 229 8.87 2.27 11.68
C TYR A 229 9.66 2.35 10.38
N TYR A 230 9.84 1.25 9.68
CA TYR A 230 10.60 1.22 8.44
C TYR A 230 9.92 2.02 7.32
N ILE A 231 8.62 1.81 7.13
CA ILE A 231 7.81 2.52 6.12
C ILE A 231 7.81 4.03 6.39
N THR A 232 7.64 4.44 7.67
CA THR A 232 7.66 5.86 8.04
C THR A 232 9.03 6.49 7.75
N PHE A 233 10.11 5.78 8.03
CA PHE A 233 11.47 6.22 7.70
C PHE A 233 11.63 6.43 6.18
N LEU A 234 11.22 5.46 5.36
CA LEU A 234 11.32 5.53 3.90
C LEU A 234 10.49 6.68 3.30
N LEU A 235 9.34 6.98 3.89
CA LEU A 235 8.46 8.05 3.41
C LEU A 235 8.83 9.44 3.95
N GLU A 236 9.79 9.53 4.89
CA GLU A 236 10.19 10.78 5.58
C GLU A 236 9.02 11.55 6.22
N ARG A 237 7.81 10.97 6.23
CA ARG A 237 6.58 11.55 6.77
C ARG A 237 5.66 10.45 7.30
N GLY A 238 4.93 10.75 8.39
CA GLY A 238 3.90 9.86 8.93
C GLY A 238 2.76 9.61 7.93
N LEU A 239 2.10 8.47 8.08
CA LEU A 239 0.90 8.08 7.33
C LEU A 239 -0.37 8.55 8.06
N ASN A 240 -1.44 8.85 7.33
CA ASN A 240 -2.71 9.32 7.89
C ASN A 240 -3.61 8.14 8.32
N ALA A 241 -3.70 7.12 7.49
CA ALA A 241 -4.58 5.97 7.72
C ALA A 241 -4.30 5.17 9.01
N PRO A 242 -3.04 4.94 9.46
CA PRO A 242 -2.79 4.25 10.73
C PRO A 242 -3.38 4.96 11.95
N ALA A 243 -3.44 6.29 11.94
CA ALA A 243 -4.08 7.05 13.03
C ALA A 243 -5.60 6.84 13.07
N PHE A 244 -6.23 6.77 11.90
CA PHE A 244 -7.65 6.47 11.77
C PHE A 244 -7.97 5.03 12.21
N ILE A 245 -7.21 4.04 11.73
CA ILE A 245 -7.39 2.63 12.10
C ILE A 245 -7.35 2.45 13.63
N ARG A 246 -6.35 3.03 14.30
CA ARG A 246 -6.25 2.95 15.78
C ARG A 246 -7.46 3.49 16.50
N LYS A 247 -8.08 4.58 16.01
CA LYS A 247 -9.30 5.15 16.61
C LYS A 247 -10.49 4.19 16.47
N VAL A 248 -10.68 3.64 15.28
CA VAL A 248 -11.83 2.76 14.96
C VAL A 248 -11.73 1.39 15.63
N SER A 249 -10.51 0.89 15.90
CA SER A 249 -10.30 -0.40 16.57
C SER A 249 -10.43 -0.35 18.11
N GLN A 250 -10.63 0.84 18.69
CA GLN A 250 -10.82 1.04 20.13
C GLN A 250 -12.29 1.25 20.52
N ASP A 251 -13.16 1.46 19.53
CA ASP A 251 -14.62 1.50 19.65
C ASP A 251 -15.24 0.14 19.32
#